data_e7d95734708d5b354cd9d7dde1a644dd
#
_entry.id   e7d95734708d5b354cd9d7dde1a644dd
#
_cell.length_a   1.000
_cell.length_b   1.000
_cell.length_c   1.000
_cell.angle_alpha   90.00
_cell.angle_beta   90.00
_cell.angle_gamma   90.00
#
_symmetry.space_group_name_H-M   'P 1'
#
loop_
_entity.id
_entity.type
_entity.pdbx_description
1 polymer ?
#
loop_
_entity_poly.entity_id
_entity_poly.type
_entity_poly.pdbx_seq_one_letter_code
_entity_poly.pdbx_strand_id
1 'polypeptide(L)'
;MNIEYEVPKVNAGTYHNPYVAIWITDENRTLIRTLLVLGKETRWKEENYIYWRRFGRNDAKLVDSVSRPTRPPGQYNIKWDGLDDAGKKVPQGKYVLNIEASREKGGHTVQRLELMLNADGAVVEAKPDGEVGKVRATYGRSQ
;
A
#
# COMPACT_ATOMS: atom_id res chain seq x y z
N MET A 1 -4.96 12.32 3.48
CA MET A 1 -3.82 12.03 2.58
C MET A 1 -4.32 11.36 1.31
N ASN A 2 -3.87 11.82 0.18
CA ASN A 2 -4.15 11.18 -1.10
C ASN A 2 -2.91 10.42 -1.56
N ILE A 3 -3.08 9.15 -1.89
CA ILE A 3 -1.99 8.27 -2.32
C ILE A 3 -2.28 7.85 -3.75
N GLU A 4 -1.44 8.29 -4.66
CA GLU A 4 -1.47 7.87 -6.06
C GLU A 4 -0.45 6.78 -6.26
N TYR A 5 -0.86 5.68 -6.88
CA TYR A 5 0.04 4.57 -7.18
C TYR A 5 -0.21 4.06 -8.59
N GLU A 6 0.80 3.49 -9.18
CA GLU A 6 0.74 2.99 -10.54
C GLU A 6 1.00 1.48 -10.55
N VAL A 7 0.13 0.75 -11.24
CA VAL A 7 0.40 -0.63 -11.65
C VAL A 7 1.10 -0.54 -12.99
N PRO A 8 2.40 -0.87 -13.08
CA PRO A 8 3.15 -0.65 -14.30
C PRO A 8 2.77 -1.64 -15.38
N LYS A 9 2.86 -1.18 -16.63
CA LYS A 9 2.70 -2.04 -17.79
C LYS A 9 4.01 -2.79 -18.02
N VAL A 10 3.95 -4.11 -18.06
CA VAL A 10 5.12 -4.97 -18.22
C VAL A 10 4.95 -5.81 -19.47
N ASN A 11 5.99 -5.85 -20.31
CA ASN A 11 6.04 -6.76 -21.45
C ASN A 11 6.33 -8.17 -20.94
N ALA A 12 5.33 -9.01 -20.96
CA ALA A 12 5.43 -10.41 -20.57
C ALA A 12 4.62 -11.27 -21.54
N GLY A 13 5.06 -12.50 -21.78
CA GLY A 13 4.34 -13.43 -22.66
C GLY A 13 2.91 -13.65 -22.20
N THR A 14 2.73 -14.01 -20.94
CA THR A 14 1.44 -14.05 -20.26
C THR A 14 1.47 -13.06 -19.11
N TYR A 15 0.59 -12.07 -19.16
CA TYR A 15 0.53 -11.05 -18.12
C TYR A 15 -0.56 -11.39 -17.10
N HIS A 16 -0.18 -11.34 -15.82
CA HIS A 16 -1.12 -11.44 -14.70
C HIS A 16 -1.13 -10.12 -13.94
N ASN A 17 -2.30 -9.63 -13.55
CA ASN A 17 -2.40 -8.44 -12.73
C ASN A 17 -1.71 -8.69 -11.37
N PRO A 18 -0.95 -7.71 -10.85
CA PRO A 18 -0.24 -7.91 -9.59
C PRO A 18 -1.18 -7.96 -8.39
N TYR A 19 -0.76 -8.72 -7.38
CA TYR A 19 -1.29 -8.60 -6.03
C TYR A 19 -0.63 -7.41 -5.37
N VAL A 20 -1.40 -6.54 -4.72
CA VAL A 20 -0.88 -5.32 -4.11
C VAL A 20 -1.40 -5.20 -2.68
N ALA A 21 -0.51 -4.86 -1.75
CA ALA A 21 -0.89 -4.48 -0.39
C ALA A 21 -0.34 -3.09 -0.09
N ILE A 22 -1.16 -2.23 0.51
CA ILE A 22 -0.77 -0.87 0.89
C ILE A 22 -1.14 -0.68 2.36
N TRP A 23 -0.13 -0.32 3.18
CA TRP A 23 -0.35 -0.14 4.61
C TRP A 23 0.57 0.95 5.17
N ILE A 24 0.18 1.47 6.33
CA ILE A 24 0.92 2.49 7.06
C ILE A 24 1.49 1.86 8.34
N THR A 25 2.75 2.10 8.59
CA THR A 25 3.41 1.77 9.86
C THR A 25 3.95 3.03 10.51
N ASP A 26 4.25 2.96 11.81
CA ASP A 26 5.02 3.98 12.48
C ASP A 26 6.53 3.77 12.24
N GLU A 27 7.37 4.60 12.84
CA GLU A 27 8.83 4.48 12.70
C GLU A 27 9.40 3.22 13.33
N ASN A 28 8.67 2.57 14.24
CA ASN A 28 9.04 1.31 14.87
C ASN A 28 8.49 0.09 14.13
N ARG A 29 7.94 0.28 12.94
CA ARG A 29 7.34 -0.77 12.11
C ARG A 29 6.09 -1.40 12.72
N THR A 30 5.41 -0.70 13.63
CA THR A 30 4.12 -1.13 14.14
C THR A 30 3.03 -0.76 13.13
N LEU A 31 2.13 -1.69 12.85
CA LEU A 31 1.02 -1.44 11.92
C LEU A 31 0.08 -0.39 12.49
N ILE A 32 -0.20 0.63 11.70
CA ILE A 32 -1.15 1.69 12.01
C ILE A 32 -2.45 1.49 11.25
N ARG A 33 -2.36 1.29 9.95
CA ARG A 33 -3.55 1.14 9.11
C ARG A 33 -3.25 0.30 7.87
N THR A 34 -4.11 -0.67 7.60
CA THR A 34 -4.13 -1.34 6.30
C THR A 34 -5.12 -0.62 5.40
N LEU A 35 -4.65 -0.09 4.27
CA LEU A 35 -5.47 0.72 3.37
C LEU A 35 -6.11 -0.10 2.26
N LEU A 36 -5.38 -1.06 1.70
CA LEU A 36 -5.84 -1.77 0.52
C LEU A 36 -5.11 -3.09 0.38
N VAL A 37 -5.86 -4.13 -0.01
CA VAL A 37 -5.30 -5.40 -0.47
C VAL A 37 -5.97 -5.75 -1.78
N LEU A 38 -5.19 -5.89 -2.86
CA LEU A 38 -5.70 -6.31 -4.16
C LEU A 38 -5.41 -7.78 -4.37
N GLY A 39 -6.46 -8.57 -4.48
CA GLY A 39 -6.39 -10.02 -4.66
C GLY A 39 -7.35 -10.72 -3.72
N LYS A 40 -8.49 -11.18 -4.22
CA LYS A 40 -9.49 -11.87 -3.40
C LYS A 40 -9.18 -13.33 -3.12
N GLU A 41 -8.30 -13.92 -3.91
CA GLU A 41 -7.98 -15.33 -3.79
C GLU A 41 -6.89 -15.56 -2.77
N THR A 42 -6.86 -16.72 -2.16
CA THR A 42 -5.89 -17.06 -1.11
C THR A 42 -4.43 -16.95 -1.56
N ARG A 43 -4.19 -16.98 -2.86
CA ARG A 43 -2.85 -16.96 -3.42
C ARG A 43 -2.06 -15.68 -3.14
N TRP A 44 -2.75 -14.55 -2.97
CA TRP A 44 -2.07 -13.29 -2.65
C TRP A 44 -1.27 -13.37 -1.34
N LYS A 45 -1.69 -14.21 -0.41
CA LYS A 45 -1.02 -14.41 0.88
C LYS A 45 0.39 -14.97 0.71
N GLU A 46 0.58 -15.81 -0.29
CA GLU A 46 1.90 -16.37 -0.63
C GLU A 46 2.74 -15.36 -1.40
N GLU A 47 2.11 -14.60 -2.29
CA GLU A 47 2.77 -13.64 -3.15
C GLU A 47 3.20 -12.38 -2.37
N ASN A 48 2.29 -11.77 -1.62
CA ASN A 48 2.57 -10.61 -0.79
C ASN A 48 2.87 -11.05 0.64
N TYR A 49 3.86 -11.91 0.78
CA TYR A 49 4.17 -12.59 2.04
C TYR A 49 4.68 -11.66 3.14
N ILE A 50 5.26 -10.51 2.80
CA ILE A 50 5.77 -9.57 3.81
C ILE A 50 4.63 -9.00 4.62
N TYR A 51 3.62 -8.44 3.97
CA TYR A 51 2.43 -7.94 4.65
C TYR A 51 1.70 -9.07 5.40
N TRP A 52 1.45 -10.19 4.72
CA TRP A 52 0.67 -11.29 5.29
C TRP A 52 1.32 -11.87 6.53
N ARG A 53 2.62 -12.18 6.48
CA ARG A 53 3.33 -12.78 7.61
C ARG A 53 3.45 -11.85 8.79
N ARG A 54 3.64 -10.54 8.56
CA ARG A 54 3.78 -9.58 9.64
C ARG A 54 2.47 -9.17 10.26
N PHE A 55 1.44 -8.97 9.45
CA PHE A 55 0.20 -8.32 9.88
C PHE A 55 -1.06 -9.08 9.49
N GLY A 56 -1.24 -9.39 8.24
CA GLY A 56 -2.52 -9.82 7.68
C GLY A 56 -3.08 -11.09 8.33
N ARG A 57 -2.24 -12.06 8.60
CA ARG A 57 -2.65 -13.34 9.19
C ARG A 57 -3.22 -13.20 10.61
N ASN A 58 -2.91 -12.11 11.29
CA ASN A 58 -3.37 -11.85 12.66
C ASN A 58 -4.74 -11.19 12.71
N ASP A 59 -5.24 -10.68 11.59
CA ASP A 59 -6.55 -10.03 11.52
C ASP A 59 -7.20 -10.25 10.16
N ALA A 60 -7.65 -11.47 9.92
CA ALA A 60 -8.26 -11.86 8.65
C ALA A 60 -9.54 -11.07 8.34
N LYS A 61 -10.31 -10.69 9.35
CA LYS A 61 -11.53 -9.90 9.15
C LYS A 61 -11.22 -8.52 8.60
N LEU A 62 -10.21 -7.87 9.16
CA LEU A 62 -9.76 -6.57 8.67
C LEU A 62 -9.28 -6.67 7.24
N VAL A 63 -8.46 -7.67 6.95
CA VAL A 63 -7.94 -7.90 5.59
C VAL A 63 -9.08 -8.10 4.60
N ASP A 64 -10.07 -8.90 4.94
CA ASP A 64 -11.25 -9.11 4.09
C ASP A 64 -12.01 -7.80 3.83
N SER A 65 -12.11 -6.94 4.83
CA SER A 65 -12.83 -5.67 4.70
C SER A 65 -12.17 -4.68 3.74
N VAL A 66 -10.85 -4.78 3.54
CA VAL A 66 -10.09 -3.88 2.66
C VAL A 66 -9.63 -4.56 1.36
N SER A 67 -10.05 -5.81 1.15
CA SER A 67 -9.67 -6.58 -0.03
C SER A 67 -10.56 -6.25 -1.23
N ARG A 68 -9.93 -6.15 -2.40
CA ARG A 68 -10.58 -5.91 -3.68
C ARG A 68 -9.92 -6.79 -4.75
N PRO A 69 -10.55 -7.00 -5.91
CA PRO A 69 -9.91 -7.70 -7.01
C PRO A 69 -8.64 -7.01 -7.50
N THR A 70 -7.74 -7.78 -8.09
CA THR A 70 -6.56 -7.21 -8.74
C THR A 70 -6.97 -6.26 -9.86
N ARG A 71 -6.07 -5.33 -10.20
CA ARG A 71 -6.32 -4.29 -11.20
C ARG A 71 -5.30 -4.35 -12.33
N PRO A 72 -5.73 -4.03 -13.57
CA PRO A 72 -4.81 -3.97 -14.70
C PRO A 72 -3.84 -2.78 -14.58
N PRO A 73 -2.81 -2.73 -15.45
CA PRO A 73 -1.91 -1.58 -15.49
C PRO A 73 -2.68 -0.27 -15.61
N GLY A 74 -2.23 0.73 -14.87
CA GLY A 74 -2.87 2.04 -14.84
C GLY A 74 -2.50 2.82 -13.59
N GLN A 75 -3.08 4.01 -13.49
CA GLN A 75 -2.90 4.88 -12.34
C GLN A 75 -4.15 4.84 -11.46
N TYR A 76 -3.93 4.71 -10.17
CA TYR A 76 -5.00 4.59 -9.18
C TYR A 76 -4.72 5.49 -8.00
N ASN A 77 -5.73 5.77 -7.21
CA ASN A 77 -5.53 6.48 -5.96
C ASN A 77 -6.33 5.85 -4.83
N ILE A 78 -5.85 6.07 -3.62
CA ILE A 78 -6.55 5.71 -2.39
C ILE A 78 -6.33 6.82 -1.37
N LYS A 79 -7.31 7.04 -0.51
CA LYS A 79 -7.23 8.07 0.51
C LYS A 79 -7.07 7.45 1.89
N TRP A 80 -6.22 8.07 2.71
CA TRP A 80 -6.10 7.74 4.11
C TRP A 80 -6.67 8.90 4.94
N ASP A 81 -7.60 8.58 5.82
CA ASP A 81 -8.28 9.55 6.66
C ASP A 81 -7.49 9.97 7.91
N GLY A 82 -6.27 9.44 8.08
CA GLY A 82 -5.46 9.75 9.27
C GLY A 82 -5.83 8.97 10.51
N LEU A 83 -6.72 7.99 10.37
CA LEU A 83 -7.13 7.14 11.48
C LEU A 83 -6.37 5.81 11.45
N ASP A 84 -6.11 5.25 12.62
CA ASP A 84 -5.57 3.89 12.73
C ASP A 84 -6.69 2.84 12.50
N ASP A 85 -6.33 1.56 12.56
CA ASP A 85 -7.29 0.47 12.35
C ASP A 85 -8.36 0.40 13.45
N ALA A 86 -8.14 1.04 14.59
CA ALA A 86 -9.12 1.15 15.67
C ALA A 86 -10.04 2.38 15.53
N GLY A 87 -9.83 3.21 14.49
CA GLY A 87 -10.63 4.41 14.24
C GLY A 87 -10.16 5.63 15.02
N LYS A 88 -8.98 5.60 15.61
CA LYS A 88 -8.44 6.73 16.36
C LYS A 88 -7.52 7.56 15.47
N LYS A 89 -7.58 8.89 15.64
CA LYS A 89 -6.69 9.81 14.95
C LYS A 89 -5.24 9.56 15.37
N VAL A 90 -4.35 9.42 14.39
CA VAL A 90 -2.93 9.21 14.69
C VAL A 90 -2.27 10.54 15.08
N PRO A 91 -1.31 10.53 16.03
CA PRO A 91 -0.57 11.74 16.38
C PRO A 91 0.33 12.19 15.22
N GLN A 92 0.72 13.46 15.23
CA GLN A 92 1.73 13.95 14.32
C GLN A 92 3.06 13.23 14.57
N GLY A 93 3.86 13.07 13.54
CA GLY A 93 5.15 12.41 13.64
C GLY A 93 5.52 11.65 12.37
N LYS A 94 6.47 10.73 12.52
CA LYS A 94 7.00 9.94 11.41
C LYS A 94 6.21 8.67 11.20
N TYR A 95 5.86 8.44 9.95
CA TYR A 95 5.17 7.22 9.51
C TYR A 95 5.82 6.71 8.23
N VAL A 96 5.49 5.50 7.85
CA VAL A 96 5.97 4.91 6.61
C VAL A 96 4.78 4.38 5.82
N LEU A 97 4.68 4.82 4.58
CA LEU A 97 3.77 4.24 3.61
C LEU A 97 4.47 3.07 2.94
N ASN A 98 3.85 1.90 3.01
CA ASN A 98 4.41 0.67 2.45
C ASN A 98 3.52 0.18 1.32
N ILE A 99 4.14 -0.21 0.22
CA ILE A 99 3.45 -0.83 -0.91
C ILE A 99 4.21 -2.09 -1.28
N GLU A 100 3.53 -3.22 -1.22
CA GLU A 100 4.05 -4.51 -1.67
C GLU A 100 3.28 -4.94 -2.90
N ALA A 101 3.98 -5.29 -3.97
CA ALA A 101 3.38 -5.78 -5.19
C ALA A 101 4.11 -7.04 -5.66
N SER A 102 3.34 -8.06 -6.03
CA SER A 102 3.86 -9.29 -6.55
C SER A 102 3.00 -9.75 -7.71
N ARG A 103 3.63 -10.11 -8.80
CA ARG A 103 2.96 -10.59 -10.00
C ARG A 103 3.24 -12.07 -10.19
N GLU A 104 2.19 -12.85 -10.39
CA GLU A 104 2.33 -14.29 -10.65
C GLU A 104 3.25 -14.52 -11.83
N LYS A 105 4.27 -15.36 -11.67
CA LYS A 105 5.34 -15.60 -12.65
C LYS A 105 6.10 -14.34 -13.03
N GLY A 106 6.12 -13.35 -12.15
CA GLY A 106 6.84 -12.10 -12.31
C GLY A 106 7.67 -11.77 -11.08
N GLY A 107 7.84 -10.48 -10.82
CA GLY A 107 8.65 -9.99 -9.71
C GLY A 107 7.87 -9.80 -8.40
N HIS A 108 8.61 -9.42 -7.38
CA HIS A 108 8.09 -9.02 -6.07
C HIS A 108 8.86 -7.79 -5.62
N THR A 109 8.15 -6.73 -5.27
CA THR A 109 8.75 -5.44 -4.90
C THR A 109 8.05 -4.87 -3.67
N VAL A 110 8.83 -4.28 -2.77
CA VAL A 110 8.32 -3.48 -1.65
C VAL A 110 8.92 -2.10 -1.75
N GLN A 111 8.06 -1.08 -1.80
CA GLN A 111 8.46 0.32 -1.73
C GLN A 111 8.04 0.91 -0.38
N ARG A 112 8.90 1.73 0.19
CA ARG A 112 8.64 2.42 1.46
C ARG A 112 8.90 3.90 1.30
N LEU A 113 7.92 4.72 1.68
CA LEU A 113 8.02 6.17 1.64
C LEU A 113 7.90 6.71 3.06
N GLU A 114 8.89 7.46 3.50
CA GLU A 114 8.83 8.13 4.80
C GLU A 114 7.87 9.31 4.73
N LEU A 115 6.98 9.39 5.69
CA LEU A 115 5.99 10.44 5.82
C LEU A 115 6.24 11.20 7.13
N MET A 116 6.23 12.53 7.06
CA MET A 116 6.23 13.36 8.26
C MET A 116 4.86 14.04 8.36
N LEU A 117 3.99 13.52 9.22
CA LEU A 117 2.67 14.09 9.42
C LEU A 117 2.76 15.31 10.35
N ASN A 118 2.49 16.47 9.78
CA ASN A 118 2.46 17.74 10.51
C ASN A 118 1.43 18.68 9.87
N ALA A 119 1.26 19.87 10.47
CA ALA A 119 0.27 20.82 10.01
C ALA A 119 0.58 21.46 8.65
N ASP A 120 1.85 21.45 8.24
CA ASP A 120 2.28 22.12 7.00
C ASP A 120 2.00 21.28 5.75
N GLY A 121 1.91 19.97 5.92
CA GLY A 121 1.73 19.07 4.79
C GLY A 121 3.00 18.85 3.98
N ALA A 122 2.93 17.93 3.03
CA ALA A 122 4.03 17.63 2.13
C ALA A 122 3.58 16.78 0.95
N VAL A 123 4.47 16.68 -0.04
CA VAL A 123 4.36 15.74 -1.15
C VAL A 123 5.58 14.84 -1.10
N VAL A 124 5.36 13.53 -1.09
CA VAL A 124 6.44 12.54 -1.09
C VAL A 124 6.25 11.65 -2.31
N GLU A 125 7.32 11.41 -3.03
CA GLU A 125 7.29 10.60 -4.24
C GLU A 125 8.33 9.49 -4.20
N ALA A 126 8.03 8.37 -4.84
CA ALA A 126 8.99 7.32 -5.12
C ALA A 126 8.99 7.01 -6.61
N LYS A 127 10.18 6.79 -7.16
CA LYS A 127 10.35 6.40 -8.56
C LYS A 127 9.86 4.98 -8.77
N PRO A 128 9.43 4.62 -9.99
CA PRO A 128 9.09 3.24 -10.30
C PRO A 128 10.22 2.28 -9.94
N ASP A 129 9.86 1.14 -9.36
CA ASP A 129 10.78 0.09 -8.98
C ASP A 129 10.08 -1.27 -9.15
N GLY A 130 10.57 -2.08 -10.09
CA GLY A 130 10.06 -3.42 -10.31
C GLY A 130 8.55 -3.48 -10.55
N GLU A 131 7.84 -4.16 -9.68
CA GLU A 131 6.39 -4.36 -9.79
C GLU A 131 5.57 -3.17 -9.25
N VAL A 132 6.21 -2.19 -8.63
CA VAL A 132 5.56 -0.96 -8.17
C VAL A 132 5.94 0.18 -9.09
N GLY A 133 4.95 0.83 -9.71
CA GLY A 133 5.17 2.01 -10.52
C GLY A 133 5.41 3.25 -9.67
N LYS A 134 5.17 4.42 -10.25
CA LYS A 134 5.34 5.68 -9.52
C LYS A 134 4.34 5.78 -8.37
N VAL A 135 4.81 6.24 -7.22
CA VAL A 135 3.99 6.45 -6.02
C VAL A 135 4.12 7.91 -5.59
N ARG A 136 3.00 8.53 -5.27
CA ARG A 136 2.96 9.90 -4.78
C ARG A 136 1.95 10.01 -3.64
N ALA A 137 2.42 10.45 -2.48
CA ALA A 137 1.57 10.74 -1.34
C ALA A 137 1.50 12.24 -1.12
N THR A 138 0.29 12.79 -1.08
CA THR A 138 0.04 14.21 -0.86
C THR A 138 -0.81 14.37 0.39
N TYR A 139 -0.34 15.16 1.34
CA TYR A 139 -1.08 15.47 2.55
C TYR A 139 -0.83 16.90 2.98
N GLY A 140 -1.75 17.47 3.75
CA GLY A 140 -1.63 18.83 4.20
C GLY A 140 -2.91 19.35 4.81
N ARG A 141 -3.00 20.66 4.93
CA ARG A 141 -4.19 21.32 5.43
C ARG A 141 -5.37 20.98 4.54
N SER A 142 -6.49 20.61 5.17
CA SER A 142 -7.75 20.55 4.47
C SER A 142 -8.10 21.94 3.92
N GLN A 143 -8.38 21.98 2.65
CA GLN A 143 -8.79 23.22 1.97
C GLN A 143 -10.28 23.26 1.84
#